data_567c8ea7574e059786d248424c7d7233
#
_entry.id   567c8ea7574e059786d248424c7d7233
#
_cell.length_a   1.000
_cell.length_b   1.000
_cell.length_c   1.000
_cell.angle_alpha   90.00
_cell.angle_beta   90.00
_cell.angle_gamma   90.00
#
_symmetry.space_group_name_H-M   'P 1'
#
loop_
_entity.id
_entity.type
_entity.pdbx_description
1 polymer ?
#
loop_
_entity_poly.entity_id
_entity_poly.type
_entity_poly.pdbx_seq_one_letter_code
_entity_poly.pdbx_strand_id
1 'polypeptide(L)'
;AMDEAKELVKQFVLAGFTKIHIDTSMHLGDDDKNVKLDTGIIAERGAVLAEVAENAYKELKASNPDSLQPVYVVGSEVPIPGGSQEEEEGIQVTKVSDFEETVEVFKNAFLKRGLKNTWENVIAVVVQPGVEFGDETIHEYNREAAKELTSALKKYPTLVFEGHSTD
;
A
#
# COMPACT_ATOMS: atom_id res chain seq x y z
N ALA A 1 -9.57 -16.63 -1.44
CA ALA A 1 -8.80 -15.48 -0.93
C ALA A 1 -9.03 -14.20 -1.75
N MET A 2 -8.60 -14.10 -3.05
CA MET A 2 -8.83 -12.87 -3.83
C MET A 2 -10.30 -12.50 -4.01
N ASP A 3 -11.19 -13.45 -4.20
CA ASP A 3 -12.63 -13.16 -4.38
C ASP A 3 -13.27 -12.65 -3.08
N GLU A 4 -12.84 -13.16 -1.94
CA GLU A 4 -13.24 -12.64 -0.61
C GLU A 4 -12.71 -11.23 -0.38
N ALA A 5 -11.45 -10.95 -0.78
CA ALA A 5 -10.88 -9.61 -0.70
C ALA A 5 -11.61 -8.60 -1.60
N LYS A 6 -11.99 -9.00 -2.81
CA LYS A 6 -12.82 -8.19 -3.71
C LYS A 6 -14.17 -7.86 -3.07
N GLU A 7 -14.83 -8.87 -2.50
CA GLU A 7 -16.12 -8.66 -1.83
C GLU A 7 -15.98 -7.75 -0.62
N LEU A 8 -14.92 -7.93 0.19
CA LEU A 8 -14.65 -7.07 1.34
C LEU A 8 -14.45 -5.60 0.92
N VAL A 9 -13.60 -5.35 -0.07
CA VAL A 9 -13.36 -4.00 -0.60
C VAL A 9 -14.64 -3.37 -1.14
N LYS A 10 -15.43 -4.14 -1.90
CA LYS A 10 -16.75 -3.71 -2.38
C LYS A 10 -17.64 -3.25 -1.24
N GLN A 11 -17.75 -4.06 -0.19
CA GLN A 11 -18.62 -3.77 0.95
C GLN A 11 -18.14 -2.54 1.73
N PHE A 12 -16.84 -2.35 1.89
CA PHE A 12 -16.31 -1.13 2.52
C PHE A 12 -16.70 0.13 1.75
N VAL A 13 -16.53 0.13 0.43
CA VAL A 13 -16.88 1.29 -0.39
C VAL A 13 -18.39 1.55 -0.36
N LEU A 14 -19.22 0.51 -0.48
CA LEU A 14 -20.69 0.63 -0.40
C LEU A 14 -21.14 1.12 0.98
N ALA A 15 -20.42 0.79 2.05
CA ALA A 15 -20.65 1.31 3.40
C ALA A 15 -20.18 2.76 3.59
N GLY A 16 -19.54 3.37 2.59
CA GLY A 16 -19.14 4.77 2.61
C GLY A 16 -17.73 5.04 3.14
N PHE A 17 -16.86 4.03 3.19
CA PHE A 17 -15.45 4.25 3.52
C PHE A 17 -14.78 5.05 2.39
N THR A 18 -14.09 6.12 2.76
CA THR A 18 -13.49 7.07 1.82
C THR A 18 -11.96 6.99 1.74
N LYS A 19 -11.31 6.18 2.57
CA LYS A 19 -9.90 5.84 2.49
C LYS A 19 -9.77 4.33 2.48
N ILE A 20 -9.22 3.79 1.40
CA ILE A 20 -9.00 2.36 1.23
C ILE A 20 -7.50 2.09 1.18
N HIS A 21 -6.98 1.40 2.18
CA HIS A 21 -5.61 0.93 2.21
C HIS A 21 -5.53 -0.45 1.55
N ILE A 22 -4.80 -0.54 0.45
CA ILE A 22 -4.66 -1.75 -0.36
C ILE A 22 -3.29 -2.37 -0.08
N ASP A 23 -3.26 -3.30 0.86
CA ASP A 23 -2.09 -4.14 1.12
C ASP A 23 -2.31 -5.54 0.53
N THR A 24 -1.53 -5.88 -0.47
CA THR A 24 -1.56 -7.15 -1.19
C THR A 24 -0.23 -7.89 -1.11
N SER A 25 0.58 -7.57 -0.12
CA SER A 25 1.93 -8.12 0.09
C SER A 25 1.94 -9.55 0.64
N MET A 26 0.82 -10.01 1.19
CA MET A 26 0.73 -11.34 1.80
C MET A 26 0.50 -12.44 0.75
N HIS A 27 1.13 -13.60 0.98
CA HIS A 27 0.90 -14.79 0.18
C HIS A 27 -0.55 -15.26 0.31
N LEU A 28 -1.15 -15.60 -0.82
CA LEU A 28 -2.43 -16.31 -0.86
C LEU A 28 -2.22 -17.82 -0.68
N GLY A 29 -3.31 -18.56 -0.53
CA GLY A 29 -3.24 -19.99 -0.25
C GLY A 29 -2.66 -20.84 -1.38
N ASP A 30 -2.68 -20.32 -2.61
CA ASP A 30 -2.18 -20.92 -3.85
C ASP A 30 -0.79 -20.40 -4.28
N ASP A 31 -0.22 -19.44 -3.53
CA ASP A 31 1.14 -18.98 -3.75
C ASP A 31 2.17 -19.96 -3.14
N ASP A 32 3.34 -20.05 -3.77
CA ASP A 32 4.48 -20.74 -3.18
C ASP A 32 5.07 -19.89 -2.02
N LYS A 33 4.84 -20.35 -0.82
CA LYS A 33 5.27 -19.67 0.41
C LYS A 33 6.80 -19.65 0.62
N ASN A 34 7.55 -20.44 -0.15
CA ASN A 34 9.01 -20.48 -0.07
C ASN A 34 9.68 -19.46 -1.01
N VAL A 35 8.91 -18.81 -1.87
CA VAL A 35 9.41 -17.83 -2.83
C VAL A 35 8.87 -16.46 -2.45
N LYS A 36 9.78 -15.47 -2.43
CA LYS A 36 9.38 -14.08 -2.24
C LYS A 36 8.32 -13.68 -3.27
N LEU A 37 7.25 -13.04 -2.82
CA LEU A 37 6.22 -12.53 -3.72
C LEU A 37 6.80 -11.38 -4.56
N ASP A 38 6.65 -11.50 -5.87
CA ASP A 38 7.12 -10.48 -6.82
C ASP A 38 6.32 -9.17 -6.68
N THR A 39 7.00 -8.02 -6.69
CA THR A 39 6.38 -6.69 -6.56
C THR A 39 5.33 -6.44 -7.65
N GLY A 40 5.53 -6.99 -8.85
CA GLY A 40 4.56 -6.91 -9.94
C GLY A 40 3.27 -7.67 -9.64
N ILE A 41 3.35 -8.84 -8.99
CA ILE A 41 2.18 -9.61 -8.54
C ILE A 41 1.43 -8.84 -7.46
N ILE A 42 2.15 -8.26 -6.50
CA ILE A 42 1.58 -7.42 -5.44
C ILE A 42 0.81 -6.25 -6.07
N ALA A 43 1.44 -5.51 -6.98
CA ALA A 43 0.84 -4.36 -7.63
C ALA A 43 -0.36 -4.72 -8.53
N GLU A 44 -0.29 -5.85 -9.25
CA GLU A 44 -1.42 -6.32 -10.07
C GLU A 44 -2.62 -6.69 -9.20
N ARG A 45 -2.42 -7.37 -8.08
CA ARG A 45 -3.48 -7.64 -7.10
C ARG A 45 -4.07 -6.36 -6.53
N GLY A 46 -3.20 -5.39 -6.20
CA GLY A 46 -3.63 -4.07 -5.74
C GLY A 46 -4.50 -3.35 -6.76
N ALA A 47 -4.09 -3.36 -8.03
CA ALA A 47 -4.86 -2.76 -9.11
C ALA A 47 -6.23 -3.46 -9.33
N VAL A 48 -6.29 -4.79 -9.15
CA VAL A 48 -7.57 -5.53 -9.18
C VAL A 48 -8.51 -5.06 -8.06
N LEU A 49 -8.01 -4.89 -6.85
CA LEU A 49 -8.83 -4.41 -5.73
C LEU A 49 -9.26 -2.94 -5.91
N ALA A 50 -8.38 -2.10 -6.45
CA ALA A 50 -8.72 -0.72 -6.77
C ALA A 50 -9.82 -0.63 -7.85
N GLU A 51 -9.78 -1.49 -8.87
CA GLU A 51 -10.84 -1.59 -9.88
C GLU A 51 -12.20 -1.97 -9.27
N VAL A 52 -12.20 -2.91 -8.34
CA VAL A 52 -13.41 -3.28 -7.60
C VAL A 52 -13.94 -2.11 -6.77
N ALA A 53 -13.05 -1.39 -6.08
CA ALA A 53 -13.41 -0.21 -5.31
C ALA A 53 -14.04 0.89 -6.18
N GLU A 54 -13.45 1.18 -7.34
CA GLU A 54 -14.00 2.17 -8.28
C GLU A 54 -15.37 1.76 -8.84
N ASN A 55 -15.57 0.48 -9.14
CA ASN A 55 -16.86 -0.01 -9.60
C ASN A 55 -17.92 0.08 -8.49
N ALA A 56 -17.58 -0.27 -7.26
CA ALA A 56 -18.44 -0.12 -6.10
C ALA A 56 -18.78 1.36 -5.83
N TYR A 57 -17.80 2.26 -5.98
CA TYR A 57 -18.04 3.70 -5.86
C TYR A 57 -19.03 4.22 -6.92
N LYS A 58 -18.92 3.78 -8.17
CA LYS A 58 -19.90 4.15 -9.22
C LYS A 58 -21.31 3.70 -8.84
N GLU A 59 -21.45 2.50 -8.29
CA GLU A 59 -22.73 1.98 -7.78
C GLU A 59 -23.26 2.84 -6.63
N LEU A 60 -22.40 3.11 -5.64
CA LEU A 60 -22.75 3.98 -4.50
C LEU A 60 -23.15 5.39 -4.96
N LYS A 61 -22.38 6.00 -5.86
CA LYS A 61 -22.61 7.33 -6.38
C LYS A 61 -23.93 7.45 -7.15
N ALA A 62 -24.33 6.39 -7.84
CA ALA A 62 -25.62 6.34 -8.55
C ALA A 62 -26.81 6.34 -7.58
N SER A 63 -26.69 5.68 -6.43
CA SER A 63 -27.72 5.61 -5.39
C SER A 63 -27.65 6.79 -4.40
N ASN A 64 -26.45 7.32 -4.15
CA ASN A 64 -26.21 8.46 -3.28
C ASN A 64 -25.26 9.47 -3.95
N PRO A 65 -25.80 10.49 -4.64
CA PRO A 65 -25.00 11.49 -5.37
C PRO A 65 -24.03 12.31 -4.52
N ASP A 66 -24.24 12.37 -3.20
CA ASP A 66 -23.38 13.12 -2.27
C ASP A 66 -22.19 12.28 -1.77
N SER A 67 -22.08 10.99 -2.17
CA SER A 67 -20.96 10.12 -1.78
C SER A 67 -19.62 10.70 -2.25
N LEU A 68 -18.63 10.62 -1.37
CA LEU A 68 -17.27 11.08 -1.64
C LEU A 68 -16.48 10.02 -2.42
N GLN A 69 -15.64 10.49 -3.33
CA GLN A 69 -14.69 9.65 -4.04
C GLN A 69 -13.70 9.03 -3.05
N PRO A 70 -13.51 7.70 -3.05
CA PRO A 70 -12.46 7.10 -2.26
C PRO A 70 -11.06 7.53 -2.71
N VAL A 71 -10.17 7.63 -1.74
CA VAL A 71 -8.73 7.76 -1.95
C VAL A 71 -8.03 6.48 -1.52
N TYR A 72 -6.85 6.23 -2.08
CA TYR A 72 -6.16 4.97 -1.93
C TYR A 72 -4.79 5.15 -1.28
N VAL A 73 -4.40 4.17 -0.49
CA VAL A 73 -3.04 3.98 -0.01
C VAL A 73 -2.55 2.63 -0.54
N VAL A 74 -1.32 2.57 -1.01
CA VAL A 74 -0.70 1.35 -1.54
C VAL A 74 0.63 1.08 -0.85
N GLY A 75 1.11 -0.14 -0.97
CA GLY A 75 2.37 -0.56 -0.34
C GLY A 75 2.16 -1.28 0.98
N SER A 76 3.26 -1.70 1.59
CA SER A 76 3.29 -2.44 2.85
C SER A 76 4.57 -2.15 3.61
N GLU A 77 4.48 -2.16 4.95
CA GLU A 77 5.65 -2.10 5.84
C GLU A 77 6.31 -3.46 6.04
N VAL A 78 5.58 -4.52 5.75
CA VAL A 78 6.09 -5.87 6.03
C VAL A 78 7.33 -6.11 5.19
N PRO A 79 8.49 -6.39 5.83
CA PRO A 79 9.64 -6.87 5.08
C PRO A 79 9.17 -8.08 4.28
N ILE A 80 9.44 -8.06 2.99
CA ILE A 80 9.00 -9.11 2.10
C ILE A 80 9.41 -10.45 2.72
N PRO A 81 8.50 -11.43 2.87
CA PRO A 81 8.82 -12.74 3.43
C PRO A 81 10.06 -13.31 2.74
N GLY A 82 11.11 -13.62 3.49
CA GLY A 82 12.43 -14.01 2.97
C GLY A 82 13.47 -12.88 3.02
N GLY A 83 13.12 -11.68 3.46
CA GLY A 83 14.08 -10.69 3.96
C GLY A 83 14.88 -11.31 5.10
N SER A 84 16.19 -11.04 5.15
CA SER A 84 17.16 -11.65 6.06
C SER A 84 16.57 -11.90 7.45
N GLN A 85 16.70 -13.13 7.93
CA GLN A 85 16.46 -13.51 9.33
C GLN A 85 17.57 -12.94 10.25
N GLU A 86 18.02 -11.73 10.00
CA GLU A 86 18.94 -11.03 10.87
C GLU A 86 18.12 -10.22 11.87
N GLU A 87 17.61 -10.94 12.87
CA GLU A 87 16.93 -10.39 14.05
C GLU A 87 17.81 -9.48 14.92
N GLU A 88 19.03 -9.17 14.49
CA GLU A 88 19.99 -8.42 15.30
C GLU A 88 20.24 -6.97 14.87
N GLU A 89 19.79 -6.54 13.71
CA GLU A 89 19.92 -5.15 13.28
C GLU A 89 18.55 -4.53 13.15
N GLY A 90 18.10 -3.80 14.14
CA GLY A 90 16.85 -3.04 14.24
C GLY A 90 16.07 -2.72 12.95
N ILE A 91 14.87 -2.23 13.07
CA ILE A 91 13.99 -1.92 11.94
C ILE A 91 14.69 -1.00 10.93
N GLN A 92 14.81 -1.48 9.69
CA GLN A 92 15.45 -0.72 8.63
C GLN A 92 14.46 0.24 7.98
N VAL A 93 14.87 1.50 7.83
CA VAL A 93 14.13 2.49 7.04
C VAL A 93 13.99 2.01 5.60
N THR A 94 12.82 2.15 5.00
CA THR A 94 12.58 1.84 3.58
C THR A 94 13.59 2.56 2.72
N LYS A 95 14.29 1.84 1.83
CA LYS A 95 15.24 2.45 0.90
C LYS A 95 14.50 3.27 -0.15
N VAL A 96 15.12 4.37 -0.59
CA VAL A 96 14.57 5.23 -1.65
C VAL A 96 14.30 4.43 -2.93
N SER A 97 15.20 3.51 -3.31
CA SER A 97 15.03 2.64 -4.47
C SER A 97 13.77 1.79 -4.39
N ASP A 98 13.50 1.22 -3.22
CA ASP A 98 12.36 0.31 -3.00
C ASP A 98 11.04 1.10 -3.00
N PHE A 99 11.06 2.30 -2.44
CA PHE A 99 9.93 3.23 -2.51
C PHE A 99 9.64 3.65 -3.97
N GLU A 100 10.65 4.07 -4.72
CA GLU A 100 10.50 4.49 -6.12
C GLU A 100 10.03 3.32 -7.00
N GLU A 101 10.58 2.12 -6.79
CA GLU A 101 10.14 0.90 -7.48
C GLU A 101 8.66 0.61 -7.17
N THR A 102 8.27 0.65 -5.90
CA THR A 102 6.88 0.43 -5.50
C THR A 102 5.94 1.40 -6.22
N VAL A 103 6.24 2.70 -6.21
CA VAL A 103 5.43 3.72 -6.90
C VAL A 103 5.27 3.40 -8.38
N GLU A 104 6.38 3.12 -9.08
CA GLU A 104 6.35 2.90 -10.53
C GLU A 104 5.66 1.58 -10.89
N VAL A 105 5.88 0.51 -10.14
CA VAL A 105 5.25 -0.79 -10.40
C VAL A 105 3.74 -0.72 -10.17
N PHE A 106 3.29 -0.12 -9.06
CA PHE A 106 1.85 0.08 -8.81
C PHE A 106 1.21 0.99 -9.86
N LYS A 107 1.82 2.12 -10.18
CA LYS A 107 1.35 3.02 -11.23
C LYS A 107 1.16 2.29 -12.56
N ASN A 108 2.15 1.51 -12.97
CA ASN A 108 2.08 0.75 -14.21
C ASN A 108 0.97 -0.31 -14.19
N ALA A 109 0.75 -1.00 -13.06
CA ALA A 109 -0.34 -1.96 -12.91
C ALA A 109 -1.70 -1.28 -13.05
N PHE A 110 -1.90 -0.13 -12.41
CA PHE A 110 -3.13 0.67 -12.54
C PHE A 110 -3.35 1.14 -13.99
N LEU A 111 -2.32 1.68 -14.64
CA LEU A 111 -2.42 2.16 -16.03
C LEU A 111 -2.72 1.05 -17.02
N LYS A 112 -2.13 -0.13 -16.88
CA LYS A 112 -2.41 -1.31 -17.71
C LYS A 112 -3.88 -1.74 -17.65
N ARG A 113 -4.56 -1.50 -16.53
CA ARG A 113 -5.99 -1.77 -16.34
C ARG A 113 -6.89 -0.60 -16.71
N GLY A 114 -6.35 0.49 -17.26
CA GLY A 114 -7.12 1.67 -17.60
C GLY A 114 -7.53 2.53 -16.40
N LEU A 115 -6.92 2.32 -15.24
CA LEU A 115 -7.23 2.99 -13.97
C LEU A 115 -6.40 4.26 -13.75
N LYS A 116 -6.22 5.07 -14.80
CA LYS A 116 -5.45 6.32 -14.70
C LYS A 116 -6.03 7.26 -13.63
N ASN A 117 -7.34 7.51 -13.68
CA ASN A 117 -7.99 8.42 -12.72
C ASN A 117 -7.96 7.85 -11.29
N THR A 118 -8.01 6.53 -11.15
CA THR A 118 -7.88 5.86 -9.87
C THR A 118 -6.48 6.04 -9.29
N TRP A 119 -5.45 5.99 -10.14
CA TRP A 119 -4.09 6.28 -9.72
C TRP A 119 -3.93 7.73 -9.24
N GLU A 120 -4.62 8.68 -9.85
CA GLU A 120 -4.63 10.09 -9.41
C GLU A 120 -5.26 10.26 -8.01
N ASN A 121 -6.04 9.29 -7.55
CA ASN A 121 -6.61 9.21 -6.20
C ASN A 121 -5.74 8.40 -5.22
N VAL A 122 -4.60 7.88 -5.64
CA VAL A 122 -3.60 7.32 -4.71
C VAL A 122 -2.90 8.49 -4.04
N ILE A 123 -3.08 8.61 -2.72
CA ILE A 123 -2.59 9.75 -1.94
C ILE A 123 -1.38 9.40 -1.07
N ALA A 124 -1.16 8.12 -0.80
CA ALA A 124 -0.07 7.71 0.07
C ALA A 124 0.54 6.37 -0.36
N VAL A 125 1.80 6.21 -0.01
CA VAL A 125 2.53 4.94 -0.09
C VAL A 125 3.03 4.58 1.29
N VAL A 126 2.81 3.32 1.68
CA VAL A 126 3.28 2.81 2.96
C VAL A 126 4.79 2.62 2.92
N VAL A 127 5.45 3.08 3.95
CA VAL A 127 6.89 2.94 4.15
C VAL A 127 7.19 2.60 5.60
N GLN A 128 8.34 1.94 5.84
CA GLN A 128 8.90 1.82 7.20
C GLN A 128 9.76 3.05 7.48
N PRO A 129 9.33 3.94 8.36
CA PRO A 129 10.08 5.16 8.69
C PRO A 129 11.21 4.93 9.70
N GLY A 130 11.36 3.70 10.22
CA GLY A 130 12.36 3.34 11.21
C GLY A 130 11.90 3.60 12.66
N VAL A 131 10.60 3.66 12.87
CA VAL A 131 9.98 3.67 14.21
C VAL A 131 9.03 2.50 14.32
N GLU A 132 9.12 1.76 15.42
CA GLU A 132 8.19 0.66 15.69
C GLU A 132 8.13 0.37 17.18
N PHE A 133 6.96 -0.10 17.62
CA PHE A 133 6.73 -0.57 18.97
C PHE A 133 6.51 -2.08 18.90
N GLY A 134 7.52 -2.84 19.30
CA GLY A 134 7.39 -4.27 19.50
C GLY A 134 6.83 -4.60 20.87
N ASP A 135 6.54 -5.87 21.11
CA ASP A 135 5.98 -6.34 22.39
C ASP A 135 6.89 -6.03 23.59
N GLU A 136 8.21 -6.00 23.39
CA GLU A 136 9.21 -5.77 24.44
C GLU A 136 10.22 -4.66 24.10
N THR A 137 10.16 -4.10 22.89
CA THR A 137 11.16 -3.14 22.40
C THR A 137 10.49 -1.94 21.73
N ILE A 138 11.16 -0.78 21.85
CA ILE A 138 10.77 0.44 21.14
C ILE A 138 11.95 0.82 20.26
N HIS A 139 11.71 0.96 18.96
CA HIS A 139 12.66 1.52 18.00
C HIS A 139 12.31 2.98 17.76
N GLU A 140 13.09 3.88 18.33
CA GLU A 140 12.86 5.31 18.21
C GLU A 140 13.20 5.83 16.81
N TYR A 141 12.44 6.81 16.35
CA TYR A 141 12.66 7.48 15.06
C TYR A 141 14.05 8.12 14.97
N ASN A 142 14.81 7.72 13.94
CA ASN A 142 16.08 8.33 13.59
C ASN A 142 15.95 9.26 12.39
N ARG A 143 15.91 10.56 12.65
CA ARG A 143 15.72 11.58 11.63
C ARG A 143 16.77 11.55 10.52
N GLU A 144 18.02 11.29 10.85
CA GLU A 144 19.12 11.27 9.85
C GLU A 144 18.98 10.03 8.95
N ALA A 145 18.61 8.87 9.50
CA ALA A 145 18.36 7.68 8.72
C ALA A 145 17.17 7.83 7.78
N ALA A 146 16.11 8.54 8.20
CA ALA A 146 14.92 8.78 7.40
C ALA A 146 15.04 9.94 6.39
N LYS A 147 16.11 10.71 6.43
CA LYS A 147 16.27 11.96 5.66
C LYS A 147 16.25 11.75 4.15
N GLU A 148 16.90 10.70 3.65
CA GLU A 148 16.94 10.41 2.23
C GLU A 148 15.55 10.00 1.73
N LEU A 149 14.89 9.10 2.48
CA LEU A 149 13.53 8.66 2.16
C LEU A 149 12.56 9.83 2.12
N THR A 150 12.55 10.69 3.16
CA THR A 150 11.65 11.85 3.19
C THR A 150 11.93 12.84 2.07
N SER A 151 13.19 12.93 1.61
CA SER A 151 13.55 13.78 0.47
C SER A 151 13.05 13.23 -0.87
N ALA A 152 12.85 11.92 -0.98
CA ALA A 152 12.33 11.29 -2.21
C ALA A 152 10.90 11.75 -2.55
N LEU A 153 10.08 12.10 -1.55
CA LEU A 153 8.73 12.65 -1.78
C LEU A 153 8.70 13.90 -2.66
N LYS A 154 9.79 14.66 -2.74
CA LYS A 154 9.86 15.84 -3.61
C LYS A 154 9.62 15.53 -5.08
N LYS A 155 9.88 14.28 -5.50
CA LYS A 155 9.60 13.80 -6.87
C LYS A 155 8.12 13.44 -7.08
N TYR A 156 7.36 13.28 -5.99
CA TYR A 156 5.99 12.79 -5.99
C TYR A 156 5.07 13.73 -5.19
N PRO A 157 4.83 14.96 -5.69
CA PRO A 157 4.15 16.02 -4.92
C PRO A 157 2.70 15.71 -4.56
N THR A 158 2.10 14.68 -5.16
CA THR A 158 0.73 14.22 -4.87
C THR A 158 0.67 13.10 -3.83
N LEU A 159 1.82 12.56 -3.43
CA LEU A 159 1.91 11.47 -2.47
C LEU A 159 2.41 11.94 -1.11
N VAL A 160 1.96 11.25 -0.07
CA VAL A 160 2.55 11.31 1.27
C VAL A 160 3.02 9.92 1.68
N PHE A 161 3.87 9.84 2.69
CA PHE A 161 4.17 8.57 3.34
C PHE A 161 3.09 8.24 4.36
N GLU A 162 2.74 6.96 4.43
CA GLU A 162 2.00 6.38 5.53
C GLU A 162 2.93 5.40 6.24
N GLY A 163 3.19 5.63 7.50
CA GLY A 163 3.93 4.73 8.38
C GLY A 163 3.05 4.39 9.56
N HIS A 164 3.11 3.16 10.04
CA HIS A 164 2.42 2.78 11.25
C HIS A 164 3.33 3.08 12.43
N SER A 165 2.99 4.09 13.20
CA SER A 165 3.54 4.32 14.53
C SER A 165 2.39 4.33 15.52
N THR A 166 2.67 3.97 16.76
CA THR A 166 1.66 3.79 17.79
C THR A 166 1.60 4.97 18.75
N ASP A 167 1.93 6.13 18.32
CA ASP A 167 1.80 7.36 19.10
C ASP A 167 0.34 7.79 19.25
#